data_4b779bf10bfa0e795bd4cfa76acfd7dc
#
_entry.id   4b779bf10bfa0e795bd4cfa76acfd7dc
#
_cell.length_a   1.000
_cell.length_b   1.000
_cell.length_c   1.000
_cell.angle_alpha   90.00
_cell.angle_beta   90.00
_cell.angle_gamma   90.00
#
_symmetry.space_group_name_H-M   'P 1'
#
loop_
_entity.id
_entity.type
_entity.pdbx_description
1 polymer ?
#
loop_
_entity_poly.entity_id
_entity_poly.type
_entity_poly.pdbx_seq_one_letter_code
_entity_poly.pdbx_strand_id
1 'polypeptide(L)'
;MEPAWLDGNAVAGLLAEALGEDITAVERRCEDCGTVRAIGAYRAYLGAGVVLRCPGCGSPGLRVVELAEGFSVSWAGRRPGPAP
;
A
#
# COMPACT_ATOMS: atom_id res chain seq x y z
N MET A 1 -4.73 16.89 -16.56
CA MET A 1 -5.20 15.77 -15.90
C MET A 1 -4.53 15.56 -14.62
N GLU A 2 -5.28 15.31 -13.61
CA GLU A 2 -4.72 15.17 -12.40
C GLU A 2 -4.16 13.83 -12.14
N PRO A 3 -3.20 13.63 -11.36
CA PRO A 3 -2.66 12.36 -11.07
C PRO A 3 -3.71 11.61 -10.32
N ALA A 4 -3.75 10.37 -10.51
CA ALA A 4 -4.73 9.57 -9.84
C ALA A 4 -4.21 9.00 -8.54
N TRP A 5 -3.28 9.63 -7.91
CA TRP A 5 -2.72 9.09 -6.67
C TRP A 5 -2.59 10.16 -5.59
N LEU A 6 -2.54 9.68 -4.36
CA LEU A 6 -2.37 10.53 -3.20
C LEU A 6 -1.21 9.95 -2.41
N ASP A 7 -0.75 10.70 -1.39
CA ASP A 7 0.27 10.16 -0.51
C ASP A 7 -0.33 9.08 0.34
N GLY A 8 0.45 8.13 0.77
CA GLY A 8 -0.03 7.11 1.69
C GLY A 8 -0.59 7.70 2.96
N ASN A 9 -0.07 8.85 3.40
CA ASN A 9 -0.60 9.51 4.59
C ASN A 9 -2.05 9.95 4.39
N ALA A 10 -2.46 10.22 3.18
CA ALA A 10 -3.83 10.65 2.93
C ALA A 10 -4.83 9.52 3.17
N VAL A 11 -4.38 8.28 3.19
CA VAL A 11 -5.26 7.15 3.47
C VAL A 11 -4.93 6.50 4.81
N ALA A 12 -4.24 7.24 5.68
CA ALA A 12 -3.84 6.72 6.98
C ALA A 12 -5.01 6.19 7.79
N GLY A 13 -6.13 6.88 7.75
CA GLY A 13 -7.31 6.44 8.49
C GLY A 13 -7.84 5.11 7.99
N LEU A 14 -7.88 4.95 6.67
CA LEU A 14 -8.34 3.70 6.09
C LEU A 14 -7.38 2.58 6.44
N LEU A 15 -6.09 2.85 6.36
CA LEU A 15 -5.10 1.83 6.68
C LEU A 15 -5.20 1.42 8.14
N ALA A 16 -5.39 2.38 9.03
CA ALA A 16 -5.50 2.07 10.44
C ALA A 16 -6.75 1.23 10.72
N GLU A 17 -7.83 1.53 10.00
CA GLU A 17 -9.04 0.78 10.18
C GLU A 17 -8.87 -0.64 9.66
N ALA A 18 -8.24 -0.81 8.53
CA ALA A 18 -8.08 -2.11 7.93
C ALA A 18 -7.06 -2.99 8.66
N LEU A 19 -6.03 -2.37 9.21
CA LEU A 19 -4.94 -3.11 9.82
C LEU A 19 -4.92 -3.08 11.34
N GLY A 20 -5.76 -2.26 11.91
CA GLY A 20 -5.85 -2.18 13.37
C GLY A 20 -4.83 -1.24 13.99
N GLU A 21 -4.00 -0.61 13.20
CA GLU A 21 -3.02 0.31 13.72
C GLU A 21 -2.50 1.21 12.63
N ASP A 22 -1.94 2.33 13.00
CA ASP A 22 -1.39 3.27 12.05
C ASP A 22 -0.02 2.77 11.61
N ILE A 23 0.12 2.44 10.33
CA ILE A 23 1.37 1.92 9.82
C ILE A 23 2.07 2.91 8.91
N THR A 24 1.65 4.17 8.87
CA THR A 24 2.24 5.11 7.93
C THR A 24 3.70 5.41 8.22
N ALA A 25 4.15 5.22 9.45
CA ALA A 25 5.55 5.43 9.78
C ALA A 25 6.39 4.17 9.61
N VAL A 26 5.76 3.04 9.31
CA VAL A 26 6.49 1.80 9.17
C VAL A 26 7.19 1.78 7.82
N GLU A 27 8.47 1.49 7.81
CA GLU A 27 9.22 1.44 6.59
C GLU A 27 9.11 0.10 5.92
N ARG A 28 9.10 0.12 4.60
CA ARG A 28 8.98 -1.09 3.84
C ARG A 28 9.96 -1.05 2.68
N ARG A 29 10.58 -2.18 2.41
CA ARG A 29 11.50 -2.28 1.30
C ARG A 29 10.76 -2.79 0.08
N CYS A 30 10.92 -2.12 -1.04
CA CYS A 30 10.29 -2.56 -2.27
C CYS A 30 11.01 -3.79 -2.80
N GLU A 31 10.26 -4.84 -3.11
CA GLU A 31 10.85 -6.06 -3.59
C GLU A 31 11.41 -5.91 -4.99
N ASP A 32 10.93 -4.98 -5.76
CA ASP A 32 11.37 -4.82 -7.12
C ASP A 32 12.56 -3.90 -7.30
N CYS A 33 12.65 -2.83 -6.55
CA CYS A 33 13.74 -1.89 -6.74
C CYS A 33 14.60 -1.68 -5.49
N GLY A 34 14.19 -2.25 -4.37
CA GLY A 34 14.98 -2.14 -3.14
C GLY A 34 14.85 -0.83 -2.38
N THR A 35 14.04 0.10 -2.88
CA THR A 35 13.85 1.36 -2.20
C THR A 35 13.17 1.14 -0.86
N VAL A 36 13.64 1.81 0.18
CA VAL A 36 13.03 1.72 1.50
C VAL A 36 12.35 3.04 1.80
N ARG A 37 11.06 3.00 2.08
CA ARG A 37 10.31 4.19 2.40
C ARG A 37 9.21 3.84 3.38
N ALA A 38 8.80 4.82 4.15
CA ALA A 38 7.67 4.65 5.05
C ALA A 38 6.41 4.47 4.21
N ILE A 39 5.48 3.71 4.72
CA ILE A 39 4.21 3.47 4.01
C ILE A 39 3.51 4.78 3.67
N GLY A 40 3.60 5.77 4.55
CA GLY A 40 2.98 7.07 4.29
C GLY A 40 3.55 7.79 3.08
N ALA A 41 4.73 7.39 2.61
CA ALA A 41 5.34 8.00 1.44
C ALA A 41 5.01 7.24 0.16
N TYR A 42 4.31 6.12 0.25
CA TYR A 42 3.90 5.39 -0.93
C TYR A 42 2.80 6.16 -1.64
N ARG A 43 2.60 5.87 -2.91
CA ARG A 43 1.56 6.52 -3.69
C ARG A 43 0.30 5.68 -3.64
N ALA A 44 -0.77 6.28 -3.17
CA ALA A 44 -2.04 5.59 -3.01
C ALA A 44 -2.94 5.85 -4.21
N TYR A 45 -3.36 4.78 -4.87
CA TYR A 45 -4.27 4.89 -6.00
C TYR A 45 -5.63 4.36 -5.55
N LEU A 46 -6.64 5.19 -5.70
CA LEU A 46 -7.97 4.86 -5.25
C LEU A 46 -8.80 4.29 -6.39
N GLY A 47 -9.62 3.33 -6.08
CA GLY A 47 -10.51 2.73 -7.06
C GLY A 47 -11.47 1.87 -6.29
N ALA A 48 -11.59 0.60 -6.66
CA ALA A 48 -12.42 -0.32 -5.90
C ALA A 48 -11.84 -0.52 -4.51
N GLY A 49 -10.60 -0.16 -4.32
CA GLY A 49 -9.95 -0.20 -3.03
C GLY A 49 -8.80 0.75 -3.11
N VAL A 50 -7.74 0.47 -2.35
CA VAL A 50 -6.55 1.30 -2.37
C VAL A 50 -5.37 0.44 -2.70
N VAL A 51 -4.55 0.90 -3.64
CA VAL A 51 -3.30 0.23 -3.95
C VAL A 51 -2.18 1.21 -3.65
N LEU A 52 -1.24 0.82 -2.81
CA LEU A 52 -0.09 1.64 -2.51
C LEU A 52 1.07 1.18 -3.39
N ARG A 53 1.59 2.09 -4.20
CA ARG A 53 2.68 1.76 -5.09
C ARG A 53 3.97 2.40 -4.65
N CYS A 54 5.07 1.73 -4.92
CA CYS A 54 6.39 2.21 -4.54
C CYS A 54 6.68 3.55 -5.20
N PRO A 55 7.11 4.56 -4.46
CA PRO A 55 7.40 5.86 -5.05
C PRO A 55 8.65 5.83 -5.93
N GLY A 56 9.46 4.80 -5.83
CA GLY A 56 10.66 4.72 -6.63
C GLY A 56 10.44 4.06 -7.98
N CYS A 57 9.67 3.00 -8.04
CA CYS A 57 9.49 2.28 -9.28
C CYS A 57 8.05 2.04 -9.69
N GLY A 58 7.09 2.38 -8.85
CA GLY A 58 5.69 2.22 -9.19
C GLY A 58 5.13 0.83 -9.00
N SER A 59 5.92 -0.10 -8.51
CA SER A 59 5.41 -1.45 -8.28
C SER A 59 4.39 -1.46 -7.16
N PRO A 60 3.36 -2.28 -7.27
CA PRO A 60 2.37 -2.35 -6.20
C PRO A 60 2.99 -2.93 -4.94
N GLY A 61 2.59 -2.43 -3.80
CA GLY A 61 3.07 -2.92 -2.53
C GLY A 61 1.97 -3.46 -1.66
N LEU A 62 0.98 -2.65 -1.37
CA LEU A 62 -0.09 -3.05 -0.47
C LEU A 62 -1.41 -2.78 -1.13
N ARG A 63 -2.34 -3.71 -1.02
CA ARG A 63 -3.67 -3.51 -1.54
C ARG A 63 -4.70 -3.71 -0.44
N VAL A 64 -5.60 -2.79 -0.30
CA VAL A 64 -6.66 -2.86 0.69
C VAL A 64 -7.99 -2.71 -0.02
N VAL A 65 -8.88 -3.67 0.15
CA VAL A 65 -10.19 -3.63 -0.47
C VAL A 65 -11.23 -3.72 0.63
N GLU A 66 -12.19 -2.82 0.63
CA GLU A 66 -13.23 -2.83 1.61
C GLU A 66 -14.31 -3.83 1.20
N LEU A 67 -14.67 -4.70 2.10
CA LEU A 67 -15.68 -5.71 1.85
C LEU A 67 -16.88 -5.46 2.76
N ALA A 68 -17.95 -6.17 2.51
CA ALA A 68 -19.13 -6.03 3.33
C ALA A 68 -18.86 -6.35 4.78
N GLU A 69 -17.93 -7.25 5.03
CA GLU A 69 -17.65 -7.64 6.38
C GLU A 69 -16.29 -7.21 6.90
N GLY A 70 -15.69 -6.22 6.32
CA GLY A 70 -14.40 -5.74 6.78
C GLY A 70 -13.51 -5.42 5.63
N PHE A 71 -12.23 -5.79 5.73
CA PHE A 71 -11.26 -5.44 4.72
C PHE A 71 -10.45 -6.63 4.28
N SER A 72 -10.08 -6.65 3.01
CA SER A 72 -9.14 -7.62 2.50
C SER A 72 -7.83 -6.88 2.31
N VAL A 73 -6.75 -7.37 2.92
CA VAL A 73 -5.45 -6.72 2.84
C VAL A 73 -4.46 -7.72 2.28
N SER A 74 -3.73 -7.32 1.26
CA SER A 74 -2.72 -8.19 0.69
C SER A 74 -1.53 -7.38 0.23
N TRP A 75 -0.36 -8.00 0.25
CA TRP A 75 0.83 -7.38 -0.28
C TRP A 75 0.91 -7.81 -1.73
N ALA A 76 0.84 -6.81 -2.59
CA ALA A 76 0.87 -7.09 -4.01
C ALA A 76 2.30 -7.08 -4.48
N GLY A 77 2.51 -7.44 -5.72
CA GLY A 77 3.83 -7.43 -6.29
C GLY A 77 4.52 -8.72 -6.06
N ARG A 78 5.83 -8.71 -6.24
CA ARG A 78 6.59 -9.88 -6.18
C ARG A 78 6.61 -10.49 -4.82
N ARG A 79 6.39 -11.75 -4.75
CA ARG A 79 6.44 -12.44 -3.52
C ARG A 79 7.75 -13.07 -3.37
N PRO A 80 8.32 -13.05 -2.23
CA PRO A 80 9.57 -13.65 -2.03
C PRO A 80 9.37 -15.10 -1.92
N GLY A 81 10.02 -15.79 -2.56
CA GLY A 81 10.01 -17.13 -2.37
C GLY A 81 8.82 -17.76 -2.65
N PRO A 82 8.71 -18.82 -2.63
CA PRO A 82 7.68 -19.46 -2.97
C PRO A 82 7.20 -19.66 -1.87
N ALA A 83 6.61 -19.39 -1.79
CA ALA A 83 6.07 -19.57 -0.97
C ALA A 83 5.98 -20.55 -0.96
N PRO A 84 6.18 -20.97 -0.72
CA PRO A 84 6.11 -22.07 -0.69
C PRO A 84 5.36 -22.29 -0.59
#